data_2970df38648c77eb738633d0e9c56c24
#
_entry.id   2970df38648c77eb738633d0e9c56c24
#
_cell.length_a   1.000
_cell.length_b   1.000
_cell.length_c   1.000
_cell.angle_alpha   90.00
_cell.angle_beta   90.00
_cell.angle_gamma   90.00
#
_symmetry.space_group_name_H-M   'P 1'
#
loop_
_entity.id
_entity.type
_entity.pdbx_description
1 polymer ?
#
loop_
_entity_poly.entity_id
_entity_poly.type
_entity_poly.pdbx_seq_one_letter_code
_entity_poly.pdbx_strand_id
1 'polypeptide(L)'
;ANAQFLRTSYFMEGTHYRQQLNPALTPTKGFINLPVIGAVNATVGSTSLGYQDIIDIIDDGGDFYTKPDFMNRLKDNNTLNVNFSTEILSAGWYKGKNFWSFNIGLRTDIGANLTKSMFTFLNQMETIEDNWRNSNYDISGQQLNINAYTEIGLGLSRQINSRLTVGARVKALLGIGNMELKLNRIAMSANLPTDQQINEWSNDSYWNGSPESITAKAEDLKAKFDNYHANLTVGAELKSSFKGLELKEEEGKDYVTDFDFDSGNLGIAGYGFGIDLGASYKILDNLTVSASILDLGFISWSKSSTKIASANPDPIN
;
A
#
# COMPACT_ATOMS: atom_id res chain seq x y z
N ALA A 1 -12.27 -2.12 3.74
CA ALA A 1 -11.32 -2.78 4.63
C ALA A 1 -11.69 -4.26 4.69
N ASN A 2 -10.79 -5.13 4.28
CA ASN A 2 -10.99 -6.56 4.38
C ASN A 2 -10.46 -7.01 5.74
N ALA A 3 -11.36 -7.16 6.72
CA ALA A 3 -11.05 -7.79 8.00
C ALA A 3 -10.82 -9.29 7.79
N GLN A 4 -9.62 -9.70 7.45
CA GLN A 4 -9.27 -11.10 7.22
C GLN A 4 -8.17 -11.58 8.17
N PHE A 5 -8.23 -11.14 9.40
CA PHE A 5 -7.29 -11.55 10.41
C PHE A 5 -7.69 -12.91 10.99
N LEU A 6 -6.71 -13.80 11.16
CA LEU A 6 -6.82 -15.01 11.97
C LEU A 6 -7.88 -16.03 11.52
N ARG A 7 -8.14 -16.23 10.23
CA ARG A 7 -9.12 -17.23 9.76
C ARG A 7 -8.94 -18.60 10.41
N THR A 8 -7.70 -19.04 10.61
CA THR A 8 -7.36 -20.29 11.29
C THR A 8 -7.81 -20.29 12.74
N SER A 9 -7.74 -19.15 13.43
CA SER A 9 -8.15 -19.00 14.83
C SER A 9 -9.64 -19.17 15.03
N TYR A 10 -10.46 -18.98 13.98
CA TYR A 10 -11.90 -19.25 14.06
C TYR A 10 -12.20 -20.67 14.50
N PHE A 11 -11.40 -21.64 14.07
CA PHE A 11 -11.54 -23.06 14.37
C PHE A 11 -10.81 -23.49 15.66
N MET A 12 -10.05 -22.59 16.30
CA MET A 12 -9.36 -22.88 17.56
C MET A 12 -10.32 -22.67 18.74
N GLU A 13 -11.17 -23.65 18.98
CA GLU A 13 -12.13 -23.61 20.07
C GLU A 13 -11.44 -23.43 21.44
N GLY A 14 -12.07 -22.64 22.28
CA GLY A 14 -11.58 -22.36 23.63
C GLY A 14 -10.55 -21.24 23.73
N THR A 15 -10.04 -20.71 22.62
CA THR A 15 -9.08 -19.60 22.63
C THR A 15 -9.78 -18.23 22.55
N HIS A 16 -9.15 -17.20 23.10
CA HIS A 16 -9.66 -15.83 23.05
C HIS A 16 -9.53 -15.18 21.65
N TYR A 17 -8.67 -15.71 20.79
CA TYR A 17 -8.45 -15.17 19.43
C TYR A 17 -9.71 -15.19 18.56
N ARG A 18 -10.61 -16.13 18.79
CA ARG A 18 -11.91 -16.21 18.09
C ARG A 18 -12.77 -14.97 18.28
N GLN A 19 -12.67 -14.28 19.42
CA GLN A 19 -13.41 -13.08 19.71
C GLN A 19 -13.06 -11.89 18.79
N GLN A 20 -11.84 -11.88 18.24
CA GLN A 20 -11.44 -10.90 17.25
C GLN A 20 -12.18 -11.09 15.91
N LEU A 21 -12.66 -12.29 15.63
CA LEU A 21 -13.44 -12.64 14.43
C LEU A 21 -14.95 -12.60 14.67
N ASN A 22 -15.38 -12.85 15.90
CA ASN A 22 -16.78 -12.78 16.30
C ASN A 22 -16.88 -12.59 17.82
N PRO A 23 -17.35 -11.44 18.29
CA PRO A 23 -17.48 -11.17 19.72
C PRO A 23 -18.32 -12.20 20.50
N ALA A 24 -19.22 -12.95 19.84
CA ALA A 24 -20.03 -13.99 20.47
C ALA A 24 -19.26 -15.30 20.71
N LEU A 25 -18.07 -15.49 20.14
CA LEU A 25 -17.28 -16.70 20.29
C LEU A 25 -16.33 -16.58 21.50
N THR A 26 -16.87 -16.75 22.69
CA THR A 26 -16.14 -16.62 23.94
C THR A 26 -15.20 -17.79 24.19
N PRO A 27 -14.03 -17.57 24.84
CA PRO A 27 -13.17 -18.66 25.31
C PRO A 27 -13.84 -19.43 26.46
N THR A 28 -13.36 -20.63 26.75
CA THR A 28 -13.93 -21.47 27.83
C THR A 28 -13.61 -20.98 29.23
N LYS A 29 -12.53 -20.19 29.37
CA LYS A 29 -12.02 -19.67 30.66
C LYS A 29 -11.62 -18.21 30.51
N GLY A 30 -11.57 -17.50 31.66
CA GLY A 30 -10.91 -16.19 31.70
C GLY A 30 -9.43 -16.29 31.38
N PHE A 31 -8.85 -15.22 30.87
CA PHE A 31 -7.46 -15.14 30.47
C PHE A 31 -6.87 -13.75 30.71
N ILE A 32 -5.56 -13.68 30.81
CA ILE A 32 -4.75 -12.45 30.74
C ILE A 32 -3.59 -12.77 29.82
N ASN A 33 -3.37 -11.89 28.84
CA ASN A 33 -2.26 -11.95 27.91
C ASN A 33 -1.41 -10.69 28.09
N LEU A 34 -0.13 -10.88 28.40
CA LEU A 34 0.80 -9.78 28.72
C LEU A 34 1.63 -9.39 27.49
N PRO A 35 2.18 -8.17 27.45
CA PRO A 35 3.09 -7.75 26.41
C PRO A 35 4.25 -8.73 26.18
N VAL A 36 4.71 -8.85 24.93
CA VAL A 36 5.78 -9.76 24.49
C VAL A 36 5.34 -11.21 24.21
N ILE A 37 4.20 -11.66 24.75
CA ILE A 37 3.68 -13.02 24.54
C ILE A 37 2.42 -13.01 23.64
N GLY A 38 1.98 -11.82 23.22
CA GLY A 38 0.78 -11.64 22.41
C GLY A 38 0.93 -12.21 20.99
N ALA A 39 -0.21 -12.54 20.38
CA ALA A 39 -0.25 -13.03 19.01
C ALA A 39 0.22 -11.95 18.03
N VAL A 40 1.17 -12.31 17.21
CA VAL A 40 1.54 -11.59 16.00
C VAL A 40 0.88 -12.28 14.82
N ASN A 41 0.20 -11.50 14.00
CA ASN A 41 -0.45 -11.98 12.80
C ASN A 41 -0.03 -11.14 11.62
N ALA A 42 0.38 -11.80 10.55
CA ALA A 42 0.68 -11.19 9.26
C ALA A 42 -0.09 -11.93 8.18
N THR A 43 -0.79 -11.19 7.35
CA THR A 43 -1.55 -11.75 6.24
C THR A 43 -1.18 -11.01 4.96
N VAL A 44 -0.87 -11.77 3.93
CA VAL A 44 -0.59 -11.24 2.59
C VAL A 44 -1.63 -11.79 1.64
N GLY A 45 -2.23 -10.93 0.85
CA GLY A 45 -3.19 -11.28 -0.20
C GLY A 45 -2.88 -10.54 -1.49
N SER A 46 -2.97 -11.22 -2.61
CA SER A 46 -2.77 -10.63 -3.93
C SER A 46 -3.73 -11.23 -4.95
N THR A 47 -4.02 -10.49 -6.02
CA THR A 47 -4.84 -10.97 -7.14
C THR A 47 -4.04 -11.73 -8.18
N SER A 48 -2.72 -11.61 -8.20
CA SER A 48 -1.83 -12.19 -9.22
C SER A 48 -0.56 -12.80 -8.67
N LEU A 49 -0.08 -12.34 -7.50
CA LEU A 49 1.13 -12.85 -6.88
C LEU A 49 0.79 -14.07 -6.02
N GLY A 50 1.50 -15.18 -6.24
CA GLY A 50 1.45 -16.37 -5.41
C GLY A 50 2.45 -16.31 -4.25
N TYR A 51 2.43 -17.35 -3.41
CA TYR A 51 3.35 -17.46 -2.27
C TYR A 51 4.83 -17.43 -2.71
N GLN A 52 5.15 -18.10 -3.82
CA GLN A 52 6.52 -18.12 -4.34
C GLN A 52 6.99 -16.74 -4.80
N ASP A 53 6.11 -15.95 -5.44
CA ASP A 53 6.46 -14.59 -5.85
C ASP A 53 6.81 -13.69 -4.68
N ILE A 54 6.11 -13.86 -3.55
CA ILE A 54 6.37 -13.10 -2.33
C ILE A 54 7.74 -13.48 -1.74
N ILE A 55 8.08 -14.78 -1.75
CA ILE A 55 9.40 -15.24 -1.32
C ILE A 55 10.48 -14.70 -2.24
N ASP A 56 10.29 -14.79 -3.55
CA ASP A 56 11.24 -14.28 -4.54
C ASP A 56 11.49 -12.78 -4.37
N ILE A 57 10.43 -11.98 -4.08
CA ILE A 57 10.54 -10.54 -3.77
C ILE A 57 11.42 -10.30 -2.53
N ILE A 58 11.27 -11.13 -1.50
CA ILE A 58 12.01 -11.00 -0.25
C ILE A 58 13.48 -11.42 -0.43
N ASP A 59 13.72 -12.51 -1.13
CA ASP A 59 15.04 -13.12 -1.28
C ASP A 59 15.92 -12.40 -2.32
N ASP A 60 15.33 -11.96 -3.44
CA ASP A 60 16.06 -11.34 -4.56
C ASP A 60 16.20 -9.80 -4.42
N GLY A 61 15.57 -9.20 -3.40
CA GLY A 61 15.85 -7.82 -2.99
C GLY A 61 15.54 -6.71 -3.98
N GLY A 62 15.02 -7.00 -5.20
CA GLY A 62 14.70 -5.97 -6.19
C GLY A 62 14.58 -6.47 -7.62
N ASP A 63 15.24 -7.55 -7.99
CA ASP A 63 15.31 -8.00 -9.38
C ASP A 63 14.21 -8.99 -9.79
N PHE A 64 13.22 -9.22 -8.90
CA PHE A 64 12.13 -10.17 -9.14
C PHE A 64 11.30 -9.84 -10.39
N TYR A 65 11.18 -8.56 -10.75
CA TYR A 65 10.45 -8.09 -11.93
C TYR A 65 11.19 -8.34 -13.26
N THR A 66 12.43 -8.80 -13.23
CA THR A 66 13.17 -9.21 -14.43
C THR A 66 12.84 -10.64 -14.85
N LYS A 67 12.26 -11.45 -13.96
CA LYS A 67 11.96 -12.85 -14.21
C LYS A 67 10.75 -13.01 -15.16
N PRO A 68 10.90 -13.72 -16.31
CA PRO A 68 9.81 -13.92 -17.27
C PRO A 68 8.58 -14.56 -16.64
N ASP A 69 8.75 -15.52 -15.74
CA ASP A 69 7.66 -16.23 -15.08
C ASP A 69 6.82 -15.30 -14.19
N PHE A 70 7.45 -14.37 -13.50
CA PHE A 70 6.77 -13.32 -12.74
C PHE A 70 5.95 -12.42 -13.66
N MET A 71 6.58 -11.90 -14.73
CA MET A 71 5.93 -11.00 -15.68
C MET A 71 4.74 -11.64 -16.40
N ASN A 72 4.80 -12.94 -16.68
CA ASN A 72 3.72 -13.69 -17.32
C ASN A 72 2.50 -13.91 -16.43
N ARG A 73 2.68 -13.93 -15.11
CA ARG A 73 1.58 -14.08 -14.14
C ARG A 73 0.85 -12.76 -13.85
N LEU A 74 1.46 -11.61 -14.16
CA LEU A 74 0.85 -10.31 -13.93
C LEU A 74 -0.38 -10.10 -14.78
N LYS A 75 -1.42 -9.57 -14.14
CA LYS A 75 -2.61 -9.01 -14.77
C LYS A 75 -2.39 -7.54 -15.09
N ASP A 76 -3.28 -6.93 -15.85
CA ASP A 76 -3.22 -5.49 -16.12
C ASP A 76 -3.20 -4.66 -14.82
N ASN A 77 -3.99 -5.09 -13.82
CA ASN A 77 -4.01 -4.52 -12.47
C ASN A 77 -3.73 -5.61 -11.44
N ASN A 78 -2.77 -5.37 -10.58
CA ASN A 78 -2.32 -6.30 -9.55
C ASN A 78 -2.48 -5.65 -8.18
N THR A 79 -3.32 -6.23 -7.34
CA THR A 79 -3.49 -5.76 -5.97
C THR A 79 -2.62 -6.57 -5.02
N LEU A 80 -2.00 -5.89 -4.09
CA LEU A 80 -1.29 -6.47 -2.96
C LEU A 80 -1.87 -5.88 -1.68
N ASN A 81 -2.25 -6.73 -0.75
CA ASN A 81 -2.72 -6.32 0.56
C ASN A 81 -1.88 -7.04 1.62
N VAL A 82 -1.26 -6.26 2.49
CA VAL A 82 -0.51 -6.76 3.63
C VAL A 82 -1.16 -6.22 4.88
N ASN A 83 -1.57 -7.11 5.77
CA ASN A 83 -2.15 -6.74 7.04
C ASN A 83 -1.25 -7.31 8.15
N PHE A 84 -0.86 -6.45 9.05
CA PHE A 84 -0.10 -6.83 10.24
C PHE A 84 -0.90 -6.43 11.48
N SER A 85 -0.97 -7.34 12.44
CA SER A 85 -1.55 -7.03 13.75
C SER A 85 -0.79 -7.72 14.86
N THR A 86 -0.66 -7.03 15.98
CA THR A 86 -0.13 -7.62 17.21
C THR A 86 -1.00 -7.22 18.39
N GLU A 87 -1.25 -8.19 19.26
CA GLU A 87 -1.92 -7.97 20.52
C GLU A 87 -0.88 -7.62 21.59
N ILE A 88 -0.96 -6.40 22.12
CA ILE A 88 -0.01 -5.91 23.14
C ILE A 88 -0.46 -6.40 24.52
N LEU A 89 -1.73 -6.24 24.83
CA LEU A 89 -2.33 -6.61 26.11
C LEU A 89 -3.77 -7.05 25.86
N SER A 90 -4.18 -8.14 26.50
CA SER A 90 -5.60 -8.50 26.52
C SER A 90 -5.97 -9.27 27.79
N ALA A 91 -7.22 -9.16 28.16
CA ALA A 91 -7.80 -9.86 29.30
C ALA A 91 -9.27 -10.15 29.04
N GLY A 92 -9.75 -11.23 29.64
CA GLY A 92 -11.17 -11.56 29.60
C GLY A 92 -11.59 -12.38 30.82
N TRP A 93 -12.82 -12.14 31.28
CA TRP A 93 -13.35 -12.79 32.48
C TRP A 93 -14.85 -13.00 32.41
N TYR A 94 -15.31 -14.03 33.06
CA TYR A 94 -16.72 -14.31 33.19
C TYR A 94 -17.33 -13.64 34.46
N LYS A 95 -18.54 -13.09 34.31
CA LYS A 95 -19.38 -12.65 35.41
C LYS A 95 -20.81 -13.13 35.15
N GLY A 96 -21.15 -14.27 35.73
CA GLY A 96 -22.42 -14.96 35.45
C GLY A 96 -22.47 -15.41 33.97
N LYS A 97 -23.54 -15.03 33.26
CA LYS A 97 -23.75 -15.34 31.85
C LYS A 97 -23.01 -14.37 30.91
N ASN A 98 -22.31 -13.37 31.45
CA ASN A 98 -21.59 -12.38 30.69
C ASN A 98 -20.09 -12.72 30.65
N PHE A 99 -19.48 -12.52 29.48
CA PHE A 99 -18.06 -12.51 29.31
C PHE A 99 -17.59 -11.11 28.91
N TRP A 100 -16.72 -10.54 29.70
CA TRP A 100 -16.10 -9.26 29.45
C TRP A 100 -14.72 -9.47 28.84
N SER A 101 -14.35 -8.65 27.88
CA SER A 101 -13.00 -8.68 27.29
C SER A 101 -12.46 -7.26 27.11
N PHE A 102 -11.15 -7.15 27.23
CA PHE A 102 -10.40 -5.93 27.00
C PHE A 102 -9.17 -6.28 26.15
N ASN A 103 -8.82 -5.42 25.19
CA ASN A 103 -7.62 -5.59 24.41
C ASN A 103 -6.99 -4.26 24.01
N ILE A 104 -5.67 -4.26 23.91
CA ILE A 104 -4.87 -3.23 23.24
C ILE A 104 -4.04 -3.93 22.16
N GLY A 105 -4.07 -3.43 20.95
CA GLY A 105 -3.31 -3.99 19.84
C GLY A 105 -2.91 -2.94 18.82
N LEU A 106 -1.85 -3.22 18.10
CA LEU A 106 -1.40 -2.44 16.95
C LEU A 106 -1.88 -3.11 15.66
N ARG A 107 -2.36 -2.31 14.74
CA ARG A 107 -2.78 -2.75 13.41
C ARG A 107 -2.15 -1.89 12.33
N THR A 108 -1.71 -2.55 11.28
CA THR A 108 -1.18 -1.90 10.08
C THR A 108 -1.76 -2.58 8.86
N ASP A 109 -2.33 -1.79 7.98
CA ASP A 109 -2.91 -2.22 6.71
C ASP A 109 -2.16 -1.51 5.58
N ILE A 110 -1.60 -2.28 4.66
CA ILE A 110 -0.93 -1.80 3.46
C ILE A 110 -1.68 -2.36 2.27
N GLY A 111 -2.17 -1.49 1.40
CA GLY A 111 -2.81 -1.84 0.14
C GLY A 111 -2.07 -1.19 -1.02
N ALA A 112 -1.68 -1.96 -2.01
CA ALA A 112 -1.10 -1.46 -3.25
C ALA A 112 -1.92 -1.95 -4.45
N ASN A 113 -2.08 -1.09 -5.43
CA ASN A 113 -2.54 -1.44 -6.77
C ASN A 113 -1.44 -1.05 -7.75
N LEU A 114 -0.87 -2.05 -8.43
CA LEU A 114 0.24 -1.88 -9.35
C LEU A 114 -0.15 -2.44 -10.72
N THR A 115 0.04 -1.67 -11.76
CA THR A 115 -0.24 -2.12 -13.11
C THR A 115 0.91 -2.92 -13.70
N LYS A 116 0.62 -3.79 -14.66
CA LYS A 116 1.65 -4.53 -15.41
C LYS A 116 2.62 -3.57 -16.12
N SER A 117 2.13 -2.42 -16.59
CA SER A 117 2.95 -1.39 -17.22
C SER A 117 4.03 -0.83 -16.30
N MET A 118 3.77 -0.72 -14.99
CA MET A 118 4.78 -0.32 -14.00
C MET A 118 5.92 -1.33 -13.94
N PHE A 119 5.61 -2.62 -13.84
CA PHE A 119 6.65 -3.66 -13.80
C PHE A 119 7.42 -3.75 -15.11
N THR A 120 6.75 -3.58 -16.25
CA THR A 120 7.40 -3.49 -17.57
C THR A 120 8.37 -2.31 -17.62
N PHE A 121 7.96 -1.16 -17.11
CA PHE A 121 8.81 0.02 -17.01
C PHE A 121 10.04 -0.22 -16.12
N LEU A 122 9.84 -0.79 -14.91
CA LEU A 122 10.95 -1.10 -14.01
C LEU A 122 11.96 -2.07 -14.67
N ASN A 123 11.46 -3.08 -15.38
CA ASN A 123 12.32 -4.02 -16.11
C ASN A 123 13.13 -3.33 -17.24
N GLN A 124 12.54 -2.35 -17.92
CA GLN A 124 13.20 -1.60 -18.98
C GLN A 124 14.14 -0.51 -18.45
N MET A 125 13.90 -0.03 -17.22
CA MET A 125 14.78 0.96 -16.58
C MET A 125 16.20 0.44 -16.34
N GLU A 126 16.41 -0.86 -16.22
CA GLU A 126 17.74 -1.46 -16.14
C GLU A 126 18.57 -1.25 -17.40
N THR A 127 17.90 -1.11 -18.55
CA THR A 127 18.56 -0.86 -19.86
C THR A 127 18.36 0.56 -20.35
N ILE A 128 17.90 1.47 -19.49
CA ILE A 128 17.51 2.83 -19.88
C ILE A 128 18.71 3.65 -20.38
N GLU A 129 19.90 3.41 -19.84
CA GLU A 129 21.13 4.08 -20.28
C GLU A 129 21.34 3.96 -21.78
N ASP A 130 20.92 2.83 -22.37
CA ASP A 130 21.07 2.56 -23.80
C ASP A 130 19.86 3.01 -24.63
N ASN A 131 18.65 3.00 -24.04
CA ASN A 131 17.39 3.08 -24.80
C ASN A 131 16.53 4.31 -24.49
N TRP A 132 16.89 5.16 -23.53
CA TRP A 132 16.05 6.28 -23.09
C TRP A 132 15.74 7.30 -24.22
N ARG A 133 16.63 7.45 -25.19
CA ARG A 133 16.50 8.37 -26.31
C ARG A 133 15.37 8.06 -27.28
N ASN A 134 14.89 6.82 -27.27
CA ASN A 134 13.75 6.37 -28.10
C ASN A 134 12.71 5.66 -27.23
N SER A 135 12.40 6.25 -26.08
CA SER A 135 11.45 5.67 -25.14
C SER A 135 10.05 6.23 -25.32
N ASN A 136 9.07 5.40 -25.07
CA ASN A 136 7.67 5.79 -24.98
C ASN A 136 7.00 4.97 -23.86
N TYR A 137 6.84 5.60 -22.71
CA TYR A 137 6.22 4.98 -21.53
C TYR A 137 4.99 5.77 -21.13
N ASP A 138 3.91 5.09 -20.84
CA ASP A 138 2.70 5.66 -20.24
C ASP A 138 2.20 4.72 -19.15
N ILE A 139 2.40 5.13 -17.92
CA ILE A 139 2.11 4.35 -16.73
C ILE A 139 1.08 5.13 -15.93
N SER A 140 -0.02 4.49 -15.58
CA SER A 140 -1.10 5.12 -14.84
C SER A 140 -1.72 4.17 -13.82
N GLY A 141 -2.47 4.74 -12.87
CA GLY A 141 -3.31 3.96 -11.96
C GLY A 141 -2.57 3.26 -10.81
N GLN A 142 -1.34 3.67 -10.47
CA GLN A 142 -0.64 3.14 -9.31
C GLN A 142 -1.21 3.76 -8.04
N GLN A 143 -1.43 2.93 -7.02
CA GLN A 143 -1.92 3.38 -5.72
C GLN A 143 -1.20 2.64 -4.60
N LEU A 144 -0.86 3.37 -3.54
CA LEU A 144 -0.35 2.83 -2.29
C LEU A 144 -1.13 3.47 -1.14
N ASN A 145 -1.70 2.63 -0.29
CA ASN A 145 -2.41 3.05 0.91
C ASN A 145 -1.78 2.37 2.12
N ILE A 146 -1.46 3.15 3.14
CA ILE A 146 -0.93 2.67 4.41
C ILE A 146 -1.78 3.25 5.52
N ASN A 147 -2.23 2.39 6.44
CA ASN A 147 -2.89 2.79 7.68
C ASN A 147 -2.22 2.08 8.85
N ALA A 148 -1.86 2.84 9.87
CA ALA A 148 -1.35 2.32 11.12
C ALA A 148 -2.10 2.95 12.30
N TYR A 149 -2.61 2.13 13.21
CA TYR A 149 -3.36 2.59 14.37
C TYR A 149 -3.27 1.61 15.53
N THR A 150 -3.42 2.15 16.74
CA THR A 150 -3.63 1.36 17.95
C THR A 150 -5.12 1.23 18.20
N GLU A 151 -5.56 0.01 18.48
CA GLU A 151 -6.93 -0.33 18.88
C GLU A 151 -6.96 -0.56 20.39
N ILE A 152 -7.91 0.06 21.07
CA ILE A 152 -8.27 -0.22 22.47
C ILE A 152 -9.72 -0.69 22.47
N GLY A 153 -9.93 -1.96 22.73
CA GLY A 153 -11.24 -2.61 22.62
C GLY A 153 -11.80 -3.02 23.98
N LEU A 154 -13.10 -2.81 24.18
CA LEU A 154 -13.88 -3.33 25.31
C LEU A 154 -15.05 -4.14 24.76
N GLY A 155 -15.11 -5.41 25.10
CA GLY A 155 -16.12 -6.35 24.63
C GLY A 155 -17.02 -6.87 25.73
N LEU A 156 -18.26 -7.13 25.36
CA LEU A 156 -19.24 -7.83 26.16
C LEU A 156 -19.93 -8.88 25.32
N SER A 157 -19.87 -10.12 25.76
CA SER A 157 -20.62 -11.23 25.20
C SER A 157 -21.57 -11.78 26.23
N ARG A 158 -22.77 -12.15 25.81
CA ARG A 158 -23.80 -12.69 26.71
C ARG A 158 -24.47 -13.92 26.14
N GLN A 159 -24.50 -14.95 26.91
CA GLN A 159 -25.34 -16.12 26.66
C GLN A 159 -26.80 -15.79 26.99
N ILE A 160 -27.62 -15.62 25.94
CA ILE A 160 -29.05 -15.29 26.09
C ILE A 160 -29.81 -16.53 26.56
N ASN A 161 -29.54 -17.69 25.94
CA ASN A 161 -30.10 -18.97 26.33
C ASN A 161 -29.08 -20.10 26.03
N SER A 162 -29.46 -21.36 26.19
CA SER A 162 -28.57 -22.51 25.97
C SER A 162 -28.04 -22.64 24.52
N ARG A 163 -28.66 -21.93 23.57
CA ARG A 163 -28.31 -22.03 22.14
C ARG A 163 -27.78 -20.73 21.56
N LEU A 164 -28.17 -19.56 22.11
CA LEU A 164 -27.82 -18.25 21.52
C LEU A 164 -26.85 -17.50 22.43
N THR A 165 -25.73 -17.10 21.85
CA THR A 165 -24.80 -16.11 22.41
C THR A 165 -24.70 -14.92 21.45
N VAL A 166 -24.76 -13.72 22.01
CA VAL A 166 -24.54 -12.47 21.28
C VAL A 166 -23.36 -11.73 21.90
N GLY A 167 -22.67 -10.95 21.10
CA GLY A 167 -21.52 -10.16 21.55
C GLY A 167 -21.41 -8.84 20.81
N ALA A 168 -20.89 -7.86 21.52
CA ALA A 168 -20.51 -6.57 20.95
C ALA A 168 -19.15 -6.15 21.51
N ARG A 169 -18.39 -5.42 20.71
CA ARG A 169 -17.13 -4.81 21.14
C ARG A 169 -17.08 -3.38 20.62
N VAL A 170 -16.80 -2.44 21.50
CA VAL A 170 -16.53 -1.04 21.15
C VAL A 170 -15.03 -0.81 21.15
N LYS A 171 -14.55 0.02 20.24
CA LYS A 171 -13.14 0.26 20.02
C LYS A 171 -12.85 1.76 19.97
N ALA A 172 -11.87 2.20 20.72
CA ALA A 172 -11.21 3.47 20.48
C ALA A 172 -10.03 3.21 19.54
N LEU A 173 -9.91 4.01 18.48
CA LEU A 173 -8.87 3.90 17.47
C LEU A 173 -7.97 5.13 17.55
N LEU A 174 -6.69 4.90 17.82
CA LEU A 174 -5.66 5.93 17.90
C LEU A 174 -4.79 5.83 16.65
N GLY A 175 -5.06 6.68 15.65
CA GLY A 175 -4.34 6.73 14.39
C GLY A 175 -2.90 7.17 14.59
N ILE A 176 -1.95 6.32 14.22
CA ILE A 176 -0.51 6.60 14.26
C ILE A 176 -0.11 7.27 12.94
N GLY A 177 -0.59 6.72 11.84
CA GLY A 177 -0.29 7.25 10.53
C GLY A 177 -1.19 6.73 9.42
N ASN A 178 -1.37 7.56 8.43
CA ASN A 178 -2.05 7.24 7.18
C ASN A 178 -1.27 7.84 6.02
N MET A 179 -1.15 7.09 4.94
CA MET A 179 -0.58 7.56 3.69
C MET A 179 -1.43 7.03 2.52
N GLU A 180 -1.76 7.91 1.61
CA GLU A 180 -2.39 7.61 0.33
C GLU A 180 -1.55 8.26 -0.77
N LEU A 181 -0.90 7.44 -1.58
CA LEU A 181 -0.15 7.85 -2.76
C LEU A 181 -0.88 7.35 -3.99
N LYS A 182 -1.17 8.25 -4.91
CA LYS A 182 -1.71 7.96 -6.24
C LYS A 182 -0.76 8.49 -7.29
N LEU A 183 -0.27 7.62 -8.15
CA LEU A 183 0.41 7.99 -9.37
C LEU A 183 -0.61 7.92 -10.51
N ASN A 184 -1.20 9.07 -10.81
CA ASN A 184 -2.26 9.16 -11.81
C ASN A 184 -1.70 8.90 -13.21
N ARG A 185 -0.50 9.43 -13.49
CA ARG A 185 0.23 9.21 -14.74
C ARG A 185 1.72 9.50 -14.59
N ILE A 186 2.53 8.64 -15.16
CA ILE A 186 3.93 8.92 -15.49
C ILE A 186 4.09 8.58 -16.97
N ALA A 187 4.26 9.58 -17.81
CA ALA A 187 4.49 9.38 -19.23
C ALA A 187 5.80 10.03 -19.65
N MET A 188 6.60 9.27 -20.33
CA MET A 188 7.85 9.72 -20.94
C MET A 188 7.84 9.36 -22.41
N SER A 189 8.06 10.36 -23.26
CA SER A 189 8.22 10.17 -24.69
C SER A 189 9.48 10.89 -25.12
N ALA A 190 10.43 10.15 -25.66
CA ALA A 190 11.66 10.72 -26.18
C ALA A 190 11.94 10.18 -27.58
N ASN A 191 12.31 11.06 -28.46
CA ASN A 191 12.89 10.78 -29.78
C ASN A 191 14.09 11.71 -29.95
N LEU A 192 15.27 11.21 -29.64
CA LEU A 192 16.51 11.99 -29.62
C LEU A 192 17.59 11.28 -30.46
N PRO A 193 18.56 12.03 -30.99
CA PRO A 193 19.64 11.44 -31.75
C PRO A 193 20.50 10.51 -30.89
N THR A 194 20.99 9.43 -31.48
CA THR A 194 21.96 8.56 -30.84
C THR A 194 23.34 9.23 -30.77
N ASP A 195 24.22 8.75 -29.89
CA ASP A 195 25.61 9.24 -29.80
C ASP A 195 26.35 9.05 -31.11
N GLN A 196 26.07 7.96 -31.82
CA GLN A 196 26.65 7.72 -33.14
C GLN A 196 26.26 8.80 -34.16
N GLN A 197 24.96 9.18 -34.17
CA GLN A 197 24.44 10.25 -35.04
C GLN A 197 25.06 11.61 -34.67
N ILE A 198 25.12 11.91 -33.36
CA ILE A 198 25.74 13.16 -32.88
C ILE A 198 27.21 13.22 -33.31
N ASN A 199 27.97 12.14 -33.12
CA ASN A 199 29.36 12.06 -33.50
C ASN A 199 29.55 12.17 -35.02
N GLU A 200 28.66 11.56 -35.82
CA GLU A 200 28.67 11.67 -37.26
C GLU A 200 28.48 13.13 -37.70
N TRP A 201 27.45 13.82 -37.18
CA TRP A 201 27.16 15.21 -37.55
C TRP A 201 28.18 16.22 -37.02
N SER A 202 28.89 15.88 -35.95
CA SER A 202 29.96 16.72 -35.39
C SER A 202 31.28 16.54 -36.11
N ASN A 203 31.38 15.60 -37.05
CA ASN A 203 32.61 15.34 -37.79
C ASN A 203 32.69 16.21 -39.05
N ASP A 204 33.82 16.90 -39.23
CA ASP A 204 34.03 17.76 -40.41
C ASP A 204 33.87 16.99 -41.74
N SER A 205 34.17 15.71 -41.76
CA SER A 205 34.02 14.87 -42.95
C SER A 205 32.57 14.69 -43.39
N TYR A 206 31.60 14.79 -42.46
CA TYR A 206 30.18 14.77 -42.78
C TYR A 206 29.79 15.96 -43.68
N TRP A 207 30.40 17.11 -43.43
CA TRP A 207 30.10 18.36 -44.15
C TRP A 207 30.94 18.56 -45.43
N ASN A 208 31.74 17.57 -45.83
CA ASN A 208 32.46 17.62 -47.10
C ASN A 208 31.51 17.36 -48.28
N GLY A 209 31.70 18.12 -49.38
CA GLY A 209 30.94 17.95 -50.61
C GLY A 209 30.75 19.25 -51.38
N SER A 210 29.91 19.22 -52.42
CA SER A 210 29.51 20.44 -53.15
C SER A 210 28.60 21.29 -52.31
N PRO A 211 28.48 22.60 -52.57
CA PRO A 211 27.54 23.52 -51.86
C PRO A 211 26.13 22.99 -51.84
N GLU A 212 25.64 22.40 -52.92
CA GLU A 212 24.32 21.80 -53.01
C GLU A 212 24.16 20.60 -52.10
N SER A 213 25.19 19.75 -52.00
CA SER A 213 25.19 18.58 -51.11
C SER A 213 25.19 18.98 -49.63
N ILE A 214 25.94 20.01 -49.26
CA ILE A 214 25.99 20.54 -47.91
C ILE A 214 24.64 21.14 -47.53
N THR A 215 24.02 21.90 -48.43
CA THR A 215 22.67 22.47 -48.21
C THR A 215 21.65 21.36 -48.01
N ALA A 216 21.65 20.32 -48.82
CA ALA A 216 20.71 19.21 -48.68
C ALA A 216 20.87 18.47 -47.33
N LYS A 217 22.16 18.26 -46.89
CA LYS A 217 22.43 17.68 -45.57
C LYS A 217 21.94 18.57 -44.41
N ALA A 218 22.11 19.88 -44.54
CA ALA A 218 21.64 20.83 -43.53
C ALA A 218 20.11 20.89 -43.46
N GLU A 219 19.40 20.80 -44.56
CA GLU A 219 17.95 20.75 -44.64
C GLU A 219 17.42 19.43 -44.06
N ASP A 220 18.04 18.27 -44.37
CA ASP A 220 17.69 16.97 -43.79
C ASP A 220 17.88 16.98 -42.27
N LEU A 221 19.02 17.50 -41.83
CA LEU A 221 19.34 17.59 -40.41
C LEU A 221 18.35 18.50 -39.67
N LYS A 222 17.98 19.64 -40.25
CA LYS A 222 16.97 20.53 -39.71
C LYS A 222 15.62 19.81 -39.57
N ALA A 223 15.17 19.08 -40.61
CA ALA A 223 13.93 18.33 -40.58
C ALA A 223 13.96 17.23 -39.49
N LYS A 224 15.10 16.63 -39.23
CA LYS A 224 15.30 15.68 -38.12
C LYS A 224 15.21 16.38 -36.76
N PHE A 225 15.87 17.53 -36.61
CA PHE A 225 15.82 18.32 -35.36
C PHE A 225 14.39 18.78 -35.03
N ASP A 226 13.60 19.15 -36.02
CA ASP A 226 12.20 19.56 -35.85
C ASP A 226 11.31 18.42 -35.31
N ASN A 227 11.75 17.16 -35.45
CA ASN A 227 11.06 15.96 -34.95
C ASN A 227 11.60 15.44 -33.62
N TYR A 228 12.76 15.94 -33.17
CA TYR A 228 13.30 15.50 -31.87
C TYR A 228 12.53 16.15 -30.73
N HIS A 229 12.24 15.33 -29.74
CA HIS A 229 11.56 15.77 -28.53
C HIS A 229 11.92 14.89 -27.35
N ALA A 230 11.78 15.43 -26.15
CA ALA A 230 11.77 14.68 -24.90
C ALA A 230 10.71 15.32 -24.00
N ASN A 231 9.66 14.58 -23.73
CA ASN A 231 8.54 15.03 -22.88
C ASN A 231 8.44 14.12 -21.66
N LEU A 232 8.35 14.69 -20.50
CA LEU A 232 8.04 14.02 -19.26
C LEU A 232 6.76 14.60 -18.67
N THR A 233 5.80 13.75 -18.36
CA THR A 233 4.56 14.12 -17.70
C THR A 233 4.44 13.33 -16.42
N VAL A 234 4.26 13.99 -15.28
CA VAL A 234 4.07 13.35 -13.98
C VAL A 234 2.81 13.90 -13.34
N GLY A 235 1.85 13.00 -13.09
CA GLY A 235 0.65 13.28 -12.31
C GLY A 235 0.66 12.41 -11.05
N ALA A 236 0.79 13.01 -9.89
CA ALA A 236 0.83 12.32 -8.61
C ALA A 236 0.08 13.09 -7.53
N GLU A 237 -0.50 12.37 -6.59
CA GLU A 237 -1.11 12.92 -5.39
C GLU A 237 -0.62 12.12 -4.19
N LEU A 238 -0.08 12.83 -3.20
CA LEU A 238 0.29 12.29 -1.90
C LEU A 238 -0.57 12.98 -0.84
N LYS A 239 -1.27 12.16 -0.05
CA LYS A 239 -1.91 12.61 1.18
C LYS A 239 -1.36 11.77 2.32
N SER A 240 -0.79 12.42 3.31
CA SER A 240 -0.19 11.74 4.44
C SER A 240 -0.60 12.42 5.75
N SER A 241 -0.85 11.61 6.77
CA SER A 241 -1.23 12.06 8.10
C SER A 241 -0.34 11.34 9.12
N PHE A 242 0.93 11.73 9.18
CA PHE A 242 1.90 11.30 10.19
C PHE A 242 2.37 12.50 10.99
N LYS A 243 2.53 12.35 12.31
CA LYS A 243 3.33 13.29 13.07
C LYS A 243 4.81 13.01 12.78
N GLY A 244 5.60 14.08 12.63
CA GLY A 244 7.02 13.96 12.31
C GLY A 244 7.33 13.86 10.81
N LEU A 245 6.34 13.82 9.92
CA LEU A 245 6.57 13.97 8.49
C LEU A 245 6.58 15.45 8.11
N GLU A 246 7.69 15.91 7.59
CA GLU A 246 7.87 17.24 7.03
C GLU A 246 8.18 17.15 5.54
N LEU A 247 7.42 17.90 4.74
CA LEU A 247 7.70 18.10 3.33
C LEU A 247 8.52 19.38 3.20
N LYS A 248 9.69 19.26 2.60
CA LYS A 248 10.63 20.39 2.45
C LYS A 248 10.50 20.98 1.04
N GLU A 249 10.45 22.29 0.99
CA GLU A 249 10.51 23.09 -0.22
C GLU A 249 11.84 23.85 -0.21
N GLU A 250 12.53 23.89 -1.34
CA GLU A 250 13.74 24.69 -1.48
C GLU A 250 13.37 26.13 -1.80
N GLU A 251 14.09 27.09 -1.24
CA GLU A 251 13.82 28.52 -1.46
C GLU A 251 13.81 28.86 -2.96
N GLY A 252 12.69 29.42 -3.42
CA GLY A 252 12.47 29.77 -4.84
C GLY A 252 11.89 28.66 -5.71
N LYS A 253 11.51 27.51 -5.12
CA LYS A 253 10.80 26.42 -5.82
C LYS A 253 9.41 26.24 -5.24
N ASP A 254 8.40 26.18 -6.09
CA ASP A 254 6.99 25.97 -5.70
C ASP A 254 6.64 24.46 -5.68
N TYR A 255 7.61 23.57 -5.35
CA TYR A 255 7.39 22.14 -5.29
C TYR A 255 8.22 21.50 -4.17
N VAL A 256 7.72 20.38 -3.66
CA VAL A 256 8.42 19.58 -2.64
C VAL A 256 9.68 18.98 -3.25
N THR A 257 10.83 19.31 -2.66
CA THR A 257 12.15 18.83 -3.10
C THR A 257 12.67 17.68 -2.27
N ASP A 258 12.20 17.56 -1.02
CA ASP A 258 12.64 16.52 -0.09
C ASP A 258 11.57 16.26 0.98
N PHE A 259 11.71 15.17 1.70
CA PHE A 259 10.89 14.87 2.86
C PHE A 259 11.79 14.44 4.01
N ASP A 260 11.42 14.85 5.22
CA ASP A 260 12.08 14.45 6.45
C ASP A 260 11.11 13.68 7.34
N PHE A 261 11.60 12.68 8.03
CA PHE A 261 10.80 11.88 8.93
C PHE A 261 11.47 11.80 10.31
N ASP A 262 11.01 12.64 11.22
CA ASP A 262 11.45 12.63 12.60
C ASP A 262 10.70 11.55 13.40
N SER A 263 11.35 10.41 13.59
CA SER A 263 10.81 9.31 14.39
C SER A 263 10.64 9.65 15.87
N GLY A 264 11.32 10.69 16.37
CA GLY A 264 11.17 11.19 17.73
C GLY A 264 9.84 11.93 17.97
N ASN A 265 9.21 12.43 16.91
CA ASN A 265 7.93 13.12 16.94
C ASN A 265 6.73 12.23 16.57
N LEU A 266 6.92 10.91 16.49
CA LEU A 266 5.80 9.98 16.29
C LEU A 266 4.77 10.13 17.42
N GLY A 267 3.50 10.19 17.03
CA GLY A 267 2.41 10.36 17.98
C GLY A 267 1.06 10.11 17.33
N ILE A 268 0.01 10.33 18.11
CA ILE A 268 -1.35 10.15 17.62
C ILE A 268 -1.65 11.26 16.61
N ALA A 269 -1.88 10.87 15.36
CA ALA A 269 -2.22 11.72 14.22
C ALA A 269 -3.73 11.73 13.91
N GLY A 270 -4.50 10.87 14.56
CA GLY A 270 -5.95 10.79 14.37
C GLY A 270 -6.65 10.02 15.49
N TYR A 271 -7.95 10.20 15.59
CA TYR A 271 -8.81 9.51 16.55
C TYR A 271 -10.01 8.91 15.85
N GLY A 272 -10.43 7.76 16.30
CA GLY A 272 -11.55 7.06 15.71
C GLY A 272 -12.31 6.19 16.71
N PHE A 273 -13.36 5.64 16.18
CA PHE A 273 -14.24 4.73 16.91
C PHE A 273 -14.64 3.58 16.00
N GLY A 274 -14.76 2.40 16.57
CA GLY A 274 -15.22 1.22 15.87
C GLY A 274 -16.15 0.37 16.74
N ILE A 275 -16.95 -0.46 16.10
CA ILE A 275 -17.82 -1.44 16.75
C ILE A 275 -17.76 -2.76 16.01
N ASP A 276 -17.70 -3.85 16.77
CA ASP A 276 -17.91 -5.21 16.30
C ASP A 276 -19.18 -5.77 16.92
N LEU A 277 -19.94 -6.50 16.11
CA LEU A 277 -21.12 -7.20 16.53
C LEU A 277 -21.02 -8.67 16.13
N GLY A 278 -21.55 -9.55 16.96
CA GLY A 278 -21.51 -10.97 16.70
C GLY A 278 -22.67 -11.74 17.31
N ALA A 279 -23.00 -12.82 16.64
CA ALA A 279 -23.97 -13.80 17.13
C ALA A 279 -23.49 -15.22 16.84
N SER A 280 -23.82 -16.15 17.72
CA SER A 280 -23.56 -17.57 17.56
C SER A 280 -24.77 -18.35 18.02
N TYR A 281 -25.30 -19.21 17.16
CA TYR A 281 -26.47 -20.01 17.42
C TYR A 281 -26.23 -21.50 17.22
N LYS A 282 -26.41 -22.28 18.26
CA LYS A 282 -26.29 -23.73 18.26
C LYS A 282 -27.60 -24.35 17.75
N ILE A 283 -27.61 -24.78 16.50
CA ILE A 283 -28.77 -25.41 15.85
C ILE A 283 -28.96 -26.83 16.40
N LEU A 284 -27.89 -27.61 16.40
CA LEU A 284 -27.79 -28.97 16.93
C LEU A 284 -26.62 -29.05 17.89
N ASP A 285 -26.46 -30.16 18.60
CA ASP A 285 -25.33 -30.33 19.52
C ASP A 285 -23.96 -30.32 18.82
N ASN A 286 -23.94 -30.70 17.56
CA ASN A 286 -22.76 -30.72 16.71
C ASN A 286 -22.77 -29.66 15.59
N LEU A 287 -23.76 -28.78 15.55
CA LEU A 287 -23.86 -27.76 14.51
C LEU A 287 -24.12 -26.36 15.11
N THR A 288 -23.16 -25.48 14.93
CA THR A 288 -23.26 -24.08 15.33
C THR A 288 -23.10 -23.17 14.11
N VAL A 289 -23.98 -22.21 13.97
CA VAL A 289 -23.90 -21.14 12.95
C VAL A 289 -23.57 -19.84 13.63
N SER A 290 -22.67 -19.05 13.06
CA SER A 290 -22.30 -17.75 13.61
C SER A 290 -22.19 -16.70 12.51
N ALA A 291 -22.48 -15.46 12.88
CA ALA A 291 -22.35 -14.30 12.03
C ALA A 291 -21.71 -13.14 12.80
N SER A 292 -20.93 -12.32 12.10
CA SER A 292 -20.34 -11.11 12.69
C SER A 292 -20.25 -9.99 11.68
N ILE A 293 -20.29 -8.76 12.19
CA ILE A 293 -19.93 -7.53 11.50
C ILE A 293 -18.77 -6.94 12.31
N LEU A 294 -17.62 -6.75 11.66
CA LEU A 294 -16.40 -6.30 12.30
C LEU A 294 -15.94 -4.96 11.72
N ASP A 295 -15.24 -4.19 12.53
CA ASP A 295 -14.56 -2.95 12.12
C ASP A 295 -15.52 -1.91 11.48
N LEU A 296 -16.77 -1.88 11.96
CA LEU A 296 -17.69 -0.81 11.57
C LEU A 296 -17.30 0.48 12.30
N GLY A 297 -16.57 1.35 11.62
CA GLY A 297 -16.03 2.55 12.24
C GLY A 297 -15.25 3.44 11.28
N PHE A 298 -14.60 4.43 11.86
CA PHE A 298 -13.77 5.39 11.12
C PHE A 298 -12.63 5.92 11.98
N ILE A 299 -11.61 6.50 11.34
CA ILE A 299 -10.57 7.31 11.96
C ILE A 299 -10.63 8.69 11.30
N SER A 300 -10.71 9.74 12.11
CA SER A 300 -10.60 11.13 11.68
C SER A 300 -9.14 11.58 11.88
N TRP A 301 -8.47 11.89 10.80
CA TRP A 301 -7.08 12.34 10.82
C TRP A 301 -6.99 13.83 11.12
N SER A 302 -6.04 14.22 11.94
CA SER A 302 -5.83 15.61 12.33
C SER A 302 -5.33 16.45 11.15
N LYS A 303 -5.95 17.60 10.93
CA LYS A 303 -5.51 18.55 9.89
C LYS A 303 -4.07 19.02 10.12
N SER A 304 -3.65 19.19 11.37
CA SER A 304 -2.29 19.63 11.71
C SER A 304 -1.22 18.57 11.37
N SER A 305 -1.61 17.30 11.31
CA SER A 305 -0.72 16.17 10.94
C SER A 305 -0.88 15.75 9.48
N THR A 306 -1.81 16.38 8.74
CA THR A 306 -2.08 16.01 7.35
C THR A 306 -1.30 16.93 6.42
N LYS A 307 -0.51 16.33 5.54
CA LYS A 307 0.22 16.97 4.45
C LYS A 307 -0.35 16.46 3.13
N ILE A 308 -0.44 17.36 2.16
CA ILE A 308 -0.92 17.06 0.81
C ILE A 308 0.10 17.64 -0.16
N ALA A 309 0.58 16.82 -1.07
CA ALA A 309 1.40 17.23 -2.19
C ALA A 309 0.78 16.70 -3.48
N SER A 310 0.81 17.49 -4.53
CA SER A 310 0.33 17.09 -5.85
C SER A 310 1.28 17.56 -6.93
N ALA A 311 1.53 16.71 -7.92
CA ALA A 311 2.16 17.06 -9.17
C ALA A 311 1.09 17.05 -10.27
N ASN A 312 0.98 18.15 -11.00
CA ASN A 312 0.07 18.24 -12.14
C ASN A 312 0.75 17.72 -13.41
N PRO A 313 0.00 17.04 -14.31
CA PRO A 313 0.56 16.43 -15.50
C PRO A 313 0.83 17.42 -16.63
N ASP A 314 1.38 18.58 -16.34
CA ASP A 314 1.84 19.49 -17.39
C ASP A 314 3.16 18.94 -17.96
N PRO A 315 3.27 18.76 -19.28
CA PRO A 315 4.48 18.23 -19.88
C PRO A 315 5.66 19.21 -19.67
N ILE A 316 6.75 18.68 -19.16
CA ILE A 316 8.04 19.36 -19.18
C ILE A 316 8.66 19.04 -20.54
N ASN A 317 8.82 20.07 -21.38
CA ASN A 317 9.38 19.97 -22.73
C ASN A 317 10.88 20.25 -22.71
#